data_760f809385931630d29bc27d76e436d0
#
_entry.id   760f809385931630d29bc27d76e436d0
#
_cell.length_a   1.000
_cell.length_b   1.000
_cell.length_c   1.000
_cell.angle_alpha   90.00
_cell.angle_beta   90.00
_cell.angle_gamma   90.00
#
_symmetry.space_group_name_H-M   'P 1'
#
loop_
_entity.id
_entity.type
_entity.pdbx_description
1 polymer ?
#
loop_
_entity_poly.entity_id
_entity_poly.type
_entity_poly.pdbx_seq_one_letter_code
_entity_poly.pdbx_strand_id
1 'polypeptide(L)'
;MNLQEPVNTRGTIGDILVARGKLQAADIPRIIERQTAQREPFGAAAVALKLVSQADLDAALATQFGYDYLQPGDNSISPEVVTAYMPFSAAAEEMRALRSQLMLRGFGTPEGRKVLSIVSAQPQDGRSFIAANLAVAFAQQGQRTLLVDADFRKPRLGQLFRTPNSAGLAGILSARVGIEVVSPIAALPGLSVLAAGGLPPNPQELVGKPALAQLLANAAHAYDVVLVDTPAATLAS
;
A
#
# COMPACT_ATOMS: atom_id res chain seq x y z
N MET A 1 -21.09 33.37 20.55
CA MET A 1 -19.80 32.95 19.98
C MET A 1 -20.06 31.70 19.15
N ASN A 2 -20.38 31.91 17.84
CA ASN A 2 -20.78 30.86 16.90
C ASN A 2 -19.53 30.09 16.50
N LEU A 3 -19.42 28.86 16.95
CA LEU A 3 -18.50 27.87 16.37
C LEU A 3 -19.11 27.43 15.03
N GLN A 4 -18.67 28.06 13.96
CA GLN A 4 -18.91 27.53 12.62
C GLN A 4 -18.13 26.22 12.49
N GLU A 5 -18.86 25.11 12.40
CA GLU A 5 -18.30 23.82 11.96
C GLU A 5 -17.63 24.03 10.59
N PRO A 6 -16.45 23.41 10.34
CA PRO A 6 -15.81 23.48 9.04
C PRO A 6 -16.76 22.84 8.03
N VAL A 7 -17.26 23.65 7.10
CA VAL A 7 -18.04 23.18 5.95
C VAL A 7 -17.17 22.15 5.22
N ASN A 8 -17.61 20.89 5.27
CA ASN A 8 -16.99 19.79 4.54
C ASN A 8 -17.13 20.09 3.04
N THR A 9 -16.07 20.61 2.42
CA THR A 9 -16.02 20.98 0.99
C THR A 9 -15.96 19.77 0.05
N ARG A 10 -16.08 18.55 0.57
CA ARG A 10 -16.19 17.32 -0.22
C ARG A 10 -17.66 17.01 -0.42
N GLY A 11 -18.16 17.17 -1.64
CA GLY A 11 -19.55 16.86 -2.02
C GLY A 11 -19.95 15.42 -1.66
N THR A 12 -21.26 15.14 -1.72
CA THR A 12 -21.76 13.77 -1.55
C THR A 12 -21.20 12.86 -2.63
N ILE A 13 -21.25 11.53 -2.43
CA ILE A 13 -20.81 10.57 -3.44
C ILE A 13 -21.55 10.74 -4.77
N GLY A 14 -22.84 11.13 -4.72
CA GLY A 14 -23.63 11.47 -5.89
C GLY A 14 -23.06 12.66 -6.64
N ASP A 15 -22.69 13.73 -5.92
CA ASP A 15 -22.10 14.93 -6.53
C ASP A 15 -20.77 14.62 -7.20
N ILE A 16 -19.93 13.78 -6.58
CA ILE A 16 -18.64 13.37 -7.13
C ILE A 16 -18.82 12.55 -8.41
N LEU A 17 -19.79 11.63 -8.43
CA LEU A 17 -20.09 10.81 -9.60
C LEU A 17 -20.63 11.66 -10.76
N VAL A 18 -21.48 12.63 -10.47
CA VAL A 18 -22.01 13.58 -11.48
C VAL A 18 -20.89 14.48 -12.02
N ALA A 19 -20.07 15.05 -11.15
CA ALA A 19 -18.94 15.90 -11.56
C ALA A 19 -17.93 15.15 -12.44
N ARG A 20 -17.78 13.84 -12.23
CA ARG A 20 -16.94 12.97 -13.07
C ARG A 20 -17.62 12.47 -14.35
N GLY A 21 -18.88 12.85 -14.59
CA GLY A 21 -19.65 12.39 -15.75
C GLY A 21 -19.99 10.89 -15.72
N LYS A 22 -19.96 10.26 -14.54
CA LYS A 22 -20.23 8.83 -14.33
C LYS A 22 -21.69 8.55 -13.92
N LEU A 23 -22.41 9.58 -13.53
CA LEU A 23 -23.83 9.54 -13.17
C LEU A 23 -24.52 10.78 -13.73
N GLN A 24 -25.75 10.63 -14.23
CA GLN A 24 -26.57 11.78 -14.60
C GLN A 24 -27.32 12.28 -13.35
N ALA A 25 -27.39 13.60 -13.17
CA ALA A 25 -28.10 14.18 -12.04
C ALA A 25 -29.58 13.77 -11.99
N ALA A 26 -30.19 13.51 -13.16
CA ALA A 26 -31.57 13.05 -13.30
C ALA A 26 -31.81 11.65 -12.71
N ASP A 27 -30.77 10.82 -12.55
CA ASP A 27 -30.88 9.47 -11.98
C ASP A 27 -30.83 9.44 -10.44
N ILE A 28 -30.39 10.53 -9.80
CA ILE A 28 -30.26 10.60 -8.34
C ILE A 28 -31.56 10.26 -7.61
N PRO A 29 -32.73 10.82 -7.98
CA PRO A 29 -33.98 10.50 -7.31
C PRO A 29 -34.32 9.00 -7.34
N ARG A 30 -34.05 8.34 -8.44
CA ARG A 30 -34.29 6.90 -8.64
C ARG A 30 -33.39 6.04 -7.75
N ILE A 31 -32.14 6.50 -7.54
CA ILE A 31 -31.20 5.83 -6.63
C ILE A 31 -31.66 5.99 -5.18
N ILE A 32 -32.11 7.19 -4.79
CA ILE A 32 -32.62 7.48 -3.42
C ILE A 32 -33.89 6.66 -3.13
N GLU A 33 -34.79 6.52 -4.09
CA GLU A 33 -35.98 5.69 -3.95
C GLU A 33 -35.60 4.23 -3.63
N ARG A 34 -34.67 3.65 -4.41
CA ARG A 34 -34.19 2.29 -4.18
C ARG A 34 -33.44 2.18 -2.84
N GLN A 35 -32.57 3.14 -2.52
CA GLN A 35 -31.85 3.21 -1.24
C GLN A 35 -32.82 3.11 -0.06
N THR A 36 -33.90 3.87 -0.12
CA THR A 36 -34.93 3.91 0.93
C THR A 36 -35.72 2.60 0.98
N ALA A 37 -36.13 2.09 -0.17
CA ALA A 37 -36.93 0.86 -0.26
C ALA A 37 -36.17 -0.38 0.21
N GLN A 38 -34.87 -0.48 -0.12
CA GLN A 38 -34.04 -1.65 0.19
C GLN A 38 -33.18 -1.45 1.45
N ARG A 39 -33.17 -0.26 2.05
CA ARG A 39 -32.31 0.13 3.19
C ARG A 39 -30.81 -0.15 2.94
N GLU A 40 -30.37 0.10 1.72
CA GLU A 40 -28.98 -0.10 1.29
C GLU A 40 -28.25 1.24 1.11
N PRO A 41 -26.90 1.30 1.10
CA PRO A 41 -26.16 2.52 0.82
C PRO A 41 -26.41 3.06 -0.60
N PHE A 42 -26.33 4.39 -0.81
CA PHE A 42 -26.53 5.05 -2.11
C PHE A 42 -25.69 4.42 -3.22
N GLY A 43 -24.39 4.14 -2.94
CA GLY A 43 -23.49 3.52 -3.90
C GLY A 43 -23.94 2.12 -4.31
N ALA A 44 -24.39 1.29 -3.36
CA ALA A 44 -24.92 -0.05 -3.64
C ALA A 44 -26.18 0.02 -4.51
N ALA A 45 -27.08 0.94 -4.19
CA ALA A 45 -28.29 1.19 -4.99
C ALA A 45 -27.95 1.61 -6.43
N ALA A 46 -26.97 2.50 -6.61
CA ALA A 46 -26.52 2.97 -7.91
C ALA A 46 -25.93 1.84 -8.78
N VAL A 47 -25.10 0.98 -8.19
CA VAL A 47 -24.53 -0.19 -8.86
C VAL A 47 -25.60 -1.22 -9.20
N ALA A 48 -26.50 -1.53 -8.25
CA ALA A 48 -27.60 -2.48 -8.48
C ALA A 48 -28.57 -2.03 -9.57
N LEU A 49 -28.76 -0.73 -9.74
CA LEU A 49 -29.53 -0.13 -10.86
C LEU A 49 -28.71 -0.09 -12.17
N LYS A 50 -27.44 -0.51 -12.16
CA LYS A 50 -26.50 -0.46 -13.30
C LYS A 50 -26.31 0.96 -13.85
N LEU A 51 -26.49 1.98 -13.03
CA LEU A 51 -26.28 3.38 -13.38
C LEU A 51 -24.81 3.78 -13.21
N VAL A 52 -24.07 3.07 -12.35
CA VAL A 52 -22.65 3.28 -12.07
C VAL A 52 -21.96 1.91 -12.01
N SER A 53 -20.73 1.81 -12.49
CA SER A 53 -19.92 0.60 -12.28
C SER A 53 -19.35 0.56 -10.86
N GLN A 54 -19.00 -0.64 -10.36
CA GLN A 54 -18.34 -0.76 -9.07
C GLN A 54 -17.02 0.03 -9.04
N ALA A 55 -16.25 0.00 -10.13
CA ALA A 55 -15.01 0.74 -10.25
C ALA A 55 -15.20 2.27 -10.16
N ASP A 56 -16.26 2.81 -10.79
CA ASP A 56 -16.56 4.24 -10.70
C ASP A 56 -17.03 4.64 -9.28
N LEU A 57 -17.77 3.75 -8.60
CA LEU A 57 -18.17 3.94 -7.22
C LEU A 57 -16.94 3.96 -6.29
N ASP A 58 -16.06 2.98 -6.42
CA ASP A 58 -14.83 2.89 -5.63
C ASP A 58 -13.96 4.14 -5.84
N ALA A 59 -13.87 4.60 -7.09
CA ALA A 59 -13.21 5.84 -7.46
C ALA A 59 -13.79 7.08 -6.79
N ALA A 60 -15.11 7.17 -6.71
CA ALA A 60 -15.80 8.29 -6.07
C ALA A 60 -15.63 8.25 -4.54
N LEU A 61 -15.76 7.07 -3.93
CA LEU A 61 -15.53 6.86 -2.50
C LEU A 61 -14.11 7.25 -2.09
N ALA A 62 -13.10 6.81 -2.85
CA ALA A 62 -11.72 7.16 -2.55
C ALA A 62 -11.47 8.67 -2.59
N THR A 63 -12.11 9.38 -3.54
CA THR A 63 -12.06 10.85 -3.58
C THR A 63 -12.74 11.46 -2.36
N GLN A 64 -13.91 10.96 -1.98
CA GLN A 64 -14.66 11.46 -0.84
C GLN A 64 -13.88 11.32 0.48
N PHE A 65 -13.22 10.17 0.66
CA PHE A 65 -12.45 9.87 1.86
C PHE A 65 -10.98 10.31 1.78
N GLY A 66 -10.52 10.81 0.63
CA GLY A 66 -9.16 11.30 0.43
C GLY A 66 -8.12 10.17 0.47
N TYR A 67 -8.47 8.98 0.03
CA TYR A 67 -7.51 7.90 -0.15
C TYR A 67 -6.70 8.12 -1.43
N ASP A 68 -5.38 8.09 -1.31
CA ASP A 68 -4.48 8.02 -2.45
C ASP A 68 -4.53 6.59 -3.02
N TYR A 69 -5.07 6.44 -4.24
CA TYR A 69 -5.13 5.16 -4.92
C TYR A 69 -4.93 5.37 -6.44
N LEU A 70 -4.50 4.32 -7.11
CA LEU A 70 -4.23 4.36 -8.53
C LEU A 70 -5.51 4.14 -9.33
N GLN A 71 -5.67 4.90 -10.40
CA GLN A 71 -6.84 4.79 -11.27
C GLN A 71 -6.81 3.47 -12.07
N PRO A 72 -7.95 2.89 -12.41
CA PRO A 72 -8.03 1.80 -13.37
C PRO A 72 -7.31 2.18 -14.68
N GLY A 73 -6.37 1.33 -15.11
CA GLY A 73 -5.54 1.59 -16.28
C GLY A 73 -4.18 2.25 -15.99
N ASP A 74 -3.93 2.72 -14.78
CA ASP A 74 -2.59 3.06 -14.34
C ASP A 74 -1.74 1.78 -14.26
N ASN A 75 -0.60 1.80 -14.91
CA ASN A 75 0.33 0.67 -14.96
C ASN A 75 1.66 0.98 -14.27
N SER A 76 1.71 2.00 -13.41
CA SER A 76 2.95 2.39 -12.72
C SER A 76 3.47 1.32 -11.75
N ILE A 77 2.57 0.51 -11.20
CA ILE A 77 2.90 -0.67 -10.38
C ILE A 77 2.07 -1.90 -10.80
N SER A 78 2.39 -3.07 -10.25
CA SER A 78 1.66 -4.30 -10.56
C SER A 78 0.23 -4.27 -9.99
N PRO A 79 -0.78 -4.80 -10.70
CA PRO A 79 -2.14 -4.96 -10.18
C PRO A 79 -2.24 -5.94 -8.99
N GLU A 80 -1.21 -6.75 -8.72
CA GLU A 80 -1.11 -7.58 -7.52
C GLU A 80 -1.06 -6.73 -6.23
N VAL A 81 -0.69 -5.45 -6.33
CA VAL A 81 -0.72 -4.52 -5.21
C VAL A 81 -2.15 -3.97 -5.07
N VAL A 82 -3.07 -4.84 -4.68
CA VAL A 82 -4.52 -4.58 -4.67
C VAL A 82 -4.92 -3.39 -3.79
N THR A 83 -4.19 -3.13 -2.70
CA THR A 83 -4.43 -1.99 -1.81
C THR A 83 -4.27 -0.65 -2.53
N ALA A 84 -3.43 -0.61 -3.57
CA ALA A 84 -3.21 0.60 -4.36
C ALA A 84 -4.31 0.84 -5.41
N TYR A 85 -4.94 -0.22 -5.94
CA TYR A 85 -5.92 -0.10 -7.03
C TYR A 85 -7.36 -0.29 -6.57
N MET A 86 -7.59 -1.13 -5.56
CA MET A 86 -8.91 -1.52 -5.09
C MET A 86 -9.05 -1.26 -3.58
N PRO A 87 -9.10 0.02 -3.17
CA PRO A 87 -9.05 0.41 -1.75
C PRO A 87 -10.23 -0.12 -0.92
N PHE A 88 -11.33 -0.53 -1.55
CA PHE A 88 -12.51 -1.08 -0.88
C PHE A 88 -12.67 -2.59 -1.05
N SER A 89 -11.66 -3.27 -1.60
CA SER A 89 -11.66 -4.73 -1.65
C SER A 89 -11.45 -5.34 -0.24
N ALA A 90 -11.96 -6.57 -0.04
CA ALA A 90 -11.77 -7.30 1.21
C ALA A 90 -10.28 -7.41 1.58
N ALA A 91 -9.40 -7.68 0.60
CA ALA A 91 -7.96 -7.76 0.83
C ALA A 91 -7.37 -6.42 1.33
N ALA A 92 -7.79 -5.29 0.76
CA ALA A 92 -7.34 -3.98 1.22
C ALA A 92 -7.86 -3.65 2.62
N GLU A 93 -9.11 -4.06 2.95
CA GLU A 93 -9.67 -3.93 4.31
C GLU A 93 -8.86 -4.75 5.32
N GLU A 94 -8.50 -5.99 5.00
CA GLU A 94 -7.66 -6.83 5.85
C GLU A 94 -6.27 -6.21 6.08
N MET A 95 -5.66 -5.61 5.05
CA MET A 95 -4.38 -4.89 5.20
C MET A 95 -4.51 -3.67 6.12
N ARG A 96 -5.61 -2.91 6.01
CA ARG A 96 -5.89 -1.79 6.92
C ARG A 96 -6.15 -2.26 8.35
N ALA A 97 -6.89 -3.36 8.53
CA ALA A 97 -7.11 -3.97 9.84
C ALA A 97 -5.79 -4.43 10.48
N LEU A 98 -4.93 -5.12 9.70
CA LEU A 98 -3.60 -5.54 10.15
C LEU A 98 -2.73 -4.34 10.55
N ARG A 99 -2.66 -3.31 9.69
CA ARG A 99 -1.97 -2.04 10.02
C ARG A 99 -2.47 -1.47 11.35
N SER A 100 -3.80 -1.36 11.53
CA SER A 100 -4.40 -0.80 12.75
C SER A 100 -4.02 -1.62 13.97
N GLN A 101 -4.02 -2.93 13.89
CA GLN A 101 -3.58 -3.82 14.97
C GLN A 101 -2.09 -3.63 15.32
N LEU A 102 -1.24 -3.45 14.32
CA LEU A 102 0.19 -3.17 14.52
C LEU A 102 0.40 -1.81 15.22
N MET A 103 -0.31 -0.77 14.77
CA MET A 103 -0.23 0.56 15.38
C MET A 103 -0.72 0.57 16.83
N LEU A 104 -1.81 -0.13 17.13
CA LEU A 104 -2.31 -0.28 18.51
C LEU A 104 -1.30 -0.96 19.44
N ARG A 105 -0.37 -1.74 18.90
CA ARG A 105 0.73 -2.38 19.63
C ARG A 105 2.02 -1.54 19.63
N GLY A 106 1.93 -0.27 19.25
CA GLY A 106 3.04 0.68 19.25
C GLY A 106 3.98 0.56 18.05
N PHE A 107 3.62 -0.19 16.98
CA PHE A 107 4.43 -0.22 15.76
C PHE A 107 4.25 1.07 14.96
N GLY A 108 5.36 1.65 14.47
CA GLY A 108 5.33 2.89 13.69
C GLY A 108 5.06 4.15 14.52
N THR A 109 5.08 4.08 15.85
CA THR A 109 5.02 5.25 16.74
C THR A 109 6.42 5.81 17.00
N PRO A 110 6.58 7.09 17.40
CA PRO A 110 7.89 7.69 17.68
C PRO A 110 8.73 6.90 18.68
N GLU A 111 8.11 6.38 19.74
CA GLU A 111 8.74 5.62 20.82
C GLU A 111 8.71 4.10 20.59
N GLY A 112 7.96 3.65 19.57
CA GLY A 112 7.73 2.24 19.29
C GLY A 112 8.71 1.62 18.33
N ARG A 113 8.43 0.36 18.01
CA ARG A 113 9.19 -0.38 16.99
C ARG A 113 8.82 0.12 15.60
N LYS A 114 9.81 0.28 14.73
CA LYS A 114 9.63 0.77 13.36
C LYS A 114 9.96 -0.25 12.29
N VAL A 115 10.65 -1.34 12.64
CA VAL A 115 11.08 -2.39 11.69
C VAL A 115 10.28 -3.66 11.95
N LEU A 116 9.64 -4.18 10.90
CA LEU A 116 8.85 -5.41 10.90
C LEU A 116 9.28 -6.31 9.75
N SER A 117 9.64 -7.56 10.05
CA SER A 117 9.92 -8.58 9.04
C SER A 117 8.69 -9.46 8.82
N ILE A 118 8.36 -9.71 7.53
CA ILE A 118 7.29 -10.62 7.14
C ILE A 118 7.92 -11.98 6.87
N VAL A 119 7.56 -12.97 7.67
CA VAL A 119 8.15 -14.31 7.66
C VAL A 119 7.09 -15.39 7.49
N SER A 120 7.44 -16.51 6.85
CA SER A 120 6.61 -17.72 6.80
C SER A 120 7.46 -18.95 6.59
N ALA A 121 6.87 -20.15 6.77
CA ALA A 121 7.58 -21.40 6.66
C ALA A 121 7.87 -21.78 5.20
N GLN A 122 6.88 -21.66 4.31
CA GLN A 122 6.94 -22.21 2.95
C GLN A 122 7.05 -21.13 1.86
N PRO A 123 7.65 -21.47 0.70
CA PRO A 123 7.52 -20.63 -0.49
C PRO A 123 6.05 -20.44 -0.88
N GLN A 124 5.73 -19.26 -1.45
CA GLN A 124 4.39 -18.91 -1.95
C GLN A 124 3.30 -18.72 -0.85
N ASP A 125 3.67 -18.60 0.43
CA ASP A 125 2.75 -18.27 1.53
C ASP A 125 2.24 -16.80 1.48
N GLY A 126 2.59 -16.03 0.45
CA GLY A 126 2.08 -14.67 0.26
C GLY A 126 2.88 -13.56 0.95
N ARG A 127 4.10 -13.81 1.48
CA ARG A 127 4.92 -12.79 2.18
C ARG A 127 5.04 -11.49 1.39
N SER A 128 5.54 -11.57 0.15
CA SER A 128 5.73 -10.38 -0.70
C SER A 128 4.42 -9.66 -1.02
N PHE A 129 3.31 -10.42 -1.18
CA PHE A 129 1.98 -9.85 -1.34
C PHE A 129 1.56 -9.06 -0.10
N ILE A 130 1.70 -9.65 1.09
CA ILE A 130 1.37 -8.98 2.36
C ILE A 130 2.29 -7.78 2.58
N ALA A 131 3.60 -7.93 2.38
CA ALA A 131 4.58 -6.86 2.56
C ALA A 131 4.26 -5.66 1.66
N ALA A 132 4.00 -5.89 0.37
CA ALA A 132 3.70 -4.85 -0.60
C ALA A 132 2.38 -4.13 -0.27
N ASN A 133 1.31 -4.88 -0.01
CA ASN A 133 0.00 -4.31 0.25
C ASN A 133 -0.08 -3.60 1.61
N LEU A 134 0.60 -4.13 2.62
CA LEU A 134 0.70 -3.49 3.93
C LEU A 134 1.53 -2.19 3.86
N ALA A 135 2.61 -2.16 3.06
CA ALA A 135 3.41 -0.95 2.85
C ALA A 135 2.58 0.17 2.23
N VAL A 136 1.75 -0.16 1.23
CA VAL A 136 0.80 0.80 0.64
C VAL A 136 -0.20 1.28 1.69
N ALA A 137 -0.76 0.38 2.51
CA ALA A 137 -1.70 0.75 3.55
C ALA A 137 -1.11 1.71 4.59
N PHE A 138 0.18 1.58 4.93
CA PHE A 138 0.88 2.54 5.80
C PHE A 138 1.12 3.87 5.09
N ALA A 139 1.59 3.86 3.85
CA ALA A 139 1.85 5.08 3.07
C ALA A 139 0.56 5.89 2.87
N GLN A 140 -0.57 5.24 2.55
CA GLN A 140 -1.88 5.87 2.43
C GLN A 140 -2.38 6.54 3.74
N GLN A 141 -1.80 6.18 4.88
CA GLN A 141 -2.05 6.85 6.17
C GLN A 141 -1.10 8.03 6.42
N GLY A 142 -0.26 8.38 5.45
CA GLY A 142 0.74 9.44 5.57
C GLY A 142 2.03 9.03 6.29
N GLN A 143 2.24 7.74 6.55
CA GLN A 143 3.48 7.23 7.17
C GLN A 143 4.58 7.14 6.11
N ARG A 144 5.76 7.71 6.39
CA ARG A 144 6.94 7.50 5.56
C ARG A 144 7.37 6.05 5.69
N THR A 145 7.15 5.27 4.63
CA THR A 145 7.30 3.81 4.64
C THR A 145 8.44 3.38 3.73
N LEU A 146 9.37 2.58 4.24
CA LEU A 146 10.37 1.87 3.46
C LEU A 146 9.99 0.39 3.38
N LEU A 147 9.93 -0.14 2.18
CA LEU A 147 9.75 -1.56 1.91
C LEU A 147 11.05 -2.14 1.36
N VAL A 148 11.60 -3.14 2.03
CA VAL A 148 12.91 -3.74 1.73
C VAL A 148 12.71 -5.18 1.25
N ASP A 149 13.24 -5.52 0.08
CA ASP A 149 13.29 -6.89 -0.45
C ASP A 149 14.57 -7.57 0.03
N ALA A 150 14.44 -8.48 1.00
CA ALA A 150 15.54 -9.30 1.50
C ALA A 150 15.50 -10.75 0.96
N ASP A 151 14.57 -11.07 0.05
CA ASP A 151 14.57 -12.35 -0.65
C ASP A 151 15.46 -12.29 -1.89
N PHE A 152 16.76 -12.48 -1.73
CA PHE A 152 17.72 -12.46 -2.83
C PHE A 152 17.51 -13.61 -3.83
N ARG A 153 16.86 -14.71 -3.41
CA ARG A 153 16.69 -15.91 -4.25
C ARG A 153 15.50 -15.77 -5.20
N LYS A 154 14.41 -15.17 -4.72
CA LYS A 154 13.17 -14.95 -5.49
C LYS A 154 12.62 -13.54 -5.25
N PRO A 155 13.37 -12.49 -5.59
CA PRO A 155 12.97 -11.13 -5.34
C PRO A 155 11.69 -10.80 -6.12
N ARG A 156 10.74 -10.13 -5.46
CA ARG A 156 9.45 -9.81 -6.04
C ARG A 156 9.13 -8.33 -6.04
N LEU A 157 9.67 -7.57 -5.07
CA LEU A 157 9.25 -6.18 -4.86
C LEU A 157 9.64 -5.28 -6.03
N GLY A 158 10.82 -5.51 -6.65
CA GLY A 158 11.23 -4.78 -7.84
C GLY A 158 10.25 -4.94 -9.00
N GLN A 159 9.65 -6.14 -9.17
CA GLN A 159 8.63 -6.40 -10.19
C GLN A 159 7.28 -5.78 -9.82
N LEU A 160 6.87 -5.89 -8.55
CA LEU A 160 5.60 -5.38 -8.06
C LEU A 160 5.53 -3.84 -8.18
N PHE A 161 6.62 -3.16 -7.86
CA PHE A 161 6.68 -1.69 -7.89
C PHE A 161 7.39 -1.13 -9.13
N ARG A 162 7.77 -1.99 -10.10
CA ARG A 162 8.46 -1.61 -11.34
C ARG A 162 9.69 -0.74 -11.09
N THR A 163 10.43 -1.04 -10.04
CA THR A 163 11.67 -0.36 -9.69
C THR A 163 12.88 -1.07 -10.29
N PRO A 164 13.99 -0.36 -10.58
CA PRO A 164 15.23 -1.00 -11.01
C PRO A 164 15.71 -2.03 -9.99
N ASN A 165 16.15 -3.20 -10.47
CA ASN A 165 16.67 -4.27 -9.62
C ASN A 165 18.15 -4.61 -9.95
N SER A 166 18.85 -3.76 -10.69
CA SER A 166 20.27 -3.97 -11.01
C SER A 166 21.18 -3.67 -9.81
N ALA A 167 20.83 -2.68 -9.02
CA ALA A 167 21.45 -2.35 -7.75
C ALA A 167 20.35 -2.27 -6.67
N GLY A 168 20.66 -2.70 -5.45
CA GLY A 168 19.67 -2.76 -4.37
C GLY A 168 20.34 -3.18 -3.07
N LEU A 169 19.59 -3.86 -2.21
CA LEU A 169 20.06 -4.30 -0.89
C LEU A 169 21.40 -5.05 -0.95
N ALA A 170 21.54 -6.00 -1.91
CA ALA A 170 22.79 -6.75 -2.10
C ALA A 170 23.98 -5.82 -2.41
N GLY A 171 23.75 -4.78 -3.19
CA GLY A 171 24.76 -3.77 -3.51
C GLY A 171 25.20 -2.96 -2.29
N ILE A 172 24.23 -2.50 -1.49
CA ILE A 172 24.50 -1.77 -0.25
C ILE A 172 25.29 -2.65 0.75
N LEU A 173 24.81 -3.87 0.99
CA LEU A 173 25.46 -4.79 1.94
C LEU A 173 26.86 -5.23 1.50
N SER A 174 27.16 -5.12 0.20
CA SER A 174 28.49 -5.37 -0.38
C SER A 174 29.34 -4.10 -0.51
N ALA A 175 28.87 -2.95 -0.05
CA ALA A 175 29.51 -1.64 -0.17
C ALA A 175 29.84 -1.23 -1.62
N ARG A 176 29.03 -1.68 -2.61
CA ARG A 176 29.19 -1.33 -4.03
C ARG A 176 28.40 -0.08 -4.41
N VAL A 177 27.30 0.18 -3.71
CA VAL A 177 26.42 1.32 -3.90
C VAL A 177 25.98 1.85 -2.54
N GLY A 178 25.51 3.10 -2.51
CA GLY A 178 24.94 3.71 -1.32
C GLY A 178 23.41 3.67 -1.30
N ILE A 179 22.83 4.53 -0.48
CA ILE A 179 21.39 4.60 -0.24
C ILE A 179 20.60 5.18 -1.43
N GLU A 180 21.27 5.76 -2.41
CA GLU A 180 20.69 6.32 -3.63
C GLU A 180 19.91 5.31 -4.48
N VAL A 181 20.08 4.01 -4.21
CA VAL A 181 19.35 2.93 -4.90
C VAL A 181 17.94 2.70 -4.33
N VAL A 182 17.58 3.37 -3.24
CA VAL A 182 16.20 3.37 -2.73
C VAL A 182 15.32 4.18 -3.69
N SER A 183 14.27 3.56 -4.18
CA SER A 183 13.38 4.13 -5.19
C SER A 183 12.11 4.66 -4.53
N PRO A 184 11.86 5.97 -4.50
CA PRO A 184 10.56 6.52 -4.13
C PRO A 184 9.52 6.14 -5.19
N ILE A 185 8.32 5.77 -4.76
CA ILE A 185 7.22 5.40 -5.65
C ILE A 185 6.36 6.64 -5.92
N ALA A 186 6.57 7.25 -7.08
CA ALA A 186 5.90 8.51 -7.43
C ALA A 186 4.37 8.43 -7.36
N ALA A 187 3.81 7.26 -7.69
CA ALA A 187 2.38 7.01 -7.67
C ALA A 187 1.79 6.81 -6.25
N LEU A 188 2.64 6.63 -5.25
CA LEU A 188 2.26 6.38 -3.84
C LEU A 188 3.12 7.24 -2.92
N PRO A 189 2.76 8.52 -2.71
CA PRO A 189 3.53 9.43 -1.86
C PRO A 189 3.81 8.82 -0.47
N GLY A 190 5.03 8.97 0.01
CA GLY A 190 5.47 8.40 1.28
C GLY A 190 5.98 6.96 1.22
N LEU A 191 5.81 6.24 0.09
CA LEU A 191 6.38 4.90 -0.10
C LEU A 191 7.71 4.95 -0.84
N SER A 192 8.71 4.27 -0.28
CA SER A 192 9.99 3.98 -0.94
C SER A 192 10.24 2.47 -0.95
N VAL A 193 10.86 1.97 -2.00
CA VAL A 193 11.20 0.56 -2.16
C VAL A 193 12.70 0.39 -2.33
N LEU A 194 13.29 -0.50 -1.55
CA LEU A 194 14.65 -1.00 -1.72
C LEU A 194 14.57 -2.42 -2.29
N ALA A 195 14.78 -2.56 -3.59
CA ALA A 195 14.79 -3.85 -4.25
C ALA A 195 15.98 -4.70 -3.77
N ALA A 196 15.92 -6.02 -3.94
CA ALA A 196 16.97 -6.94 -3.52
C ALA A 196 18.30 -6.67 -4.22
N GLY A 197 18.27 -6.27 -5.49
CA GLY A 197 19.46 -6.19 -6.33
C GLY A 197 19.81 -7.54 -6.97
N GLY A 198 20.98 -7.63 -7.57
CA GLY A 198 21.47 -8.87 -8.15
C GLY A 198 21.69 -9.96 -7.12
N LEU A 199 21.45 -11.22 -7.50
CA LEU A 199 21.68 -12.37 -6.63
C LEU A 199 23.16 -12.44 -6.18
N PRO A 200 23.44 -12.30 -4.88
CA PRO A 200 24.81 -12.46 -4.38
C PRO A 200 25.21 -13.95 -4.35
N PRO A 201 26.50 -14.26 -4.47
CA PRO A 201 26.98 -15.64 -4.41
C PRO A 201 26.68 -16.31 -3.03
N ASN A 202 26.72 -15.56 -1.95
CA ASN A 202 26.48 -16.02 -0.58
C ASN A 202 25.40 -15.17 0.11
N PRO A 203 24.10 -15.38 -0.18
CA PRO A 203 23.02 -14.55 0.37
C PRO A 203 22.98 -14.55 1.91
N GLN A 204 23.19 -15.71 2.54
CA GLN A 204 23.14 -15.85 4.01
C GLN A 204 24.25 -15.09 4.73
N GLU A 205 25.49 -15.19 4.22
CA GLU A 205 26.61 -14.44 4.79
C GLU A 205 26.40 -12.92 4.66
N LEU A 206 25.77 -12.50 3.56
CA LEU A 206 25.48 -11.10 3.31
C LEU A 206 24.47 -10.54 4.30
N VAL A 207 23.40 -11.28 4.59
CA VAL A 207 22.37 -10.90 5.57
C VAL A 207 22.90 -10.95 6.99
N GLY A 208 23.85 -11.87 7.29
CA GLY A 208 24.48 -12.00 8.59
C GLY A 208 25.47 -10.87 8.94
N LYS A 209 25.81 -10.00 7.98
CA LYS A 209 26.74 -8.90 8.23
C LYS A 209 26.11 -7.80 9.13
N PRO A 210 26.91 -7.13 9.98
CA PRO A 210 26.44 -5.97 10.76
C PRO A 210 25.86 -4.85 9.90
N ALA A 211 26.21 -4.79 8.62
CA ALA A 211 25.74 -3.79 7.67
C ALA A 211 24.21 -3.79 7.50
N LEU A 212 23.54 -4.95 7.56
CA LEU A 212 22.08 -5.02 7.51
C LEU A 212 21.45 -4.37 8.76
N ALA A 213 21.95 -4.73 9.94
CA ALA A 213 21.45 -4.14 11.19
C ALA A 213 21.65 -2.62 11.21
N GLN A 214 22.81 -2.13 10.73
CA GLN A 214 23.09 -0.71 10.62
C GLN A 214 22.17 -0.02 9.60
N LEU A 215 21.93 -0.65 8.44
CA LEU A 215 20.99 -0.13 7.44
C LEU A 215 19.60 0.02 8.02
N LEU A 216 19.08 -1.02 8.68
CA LEU A 216 17.73 -1.01 9.27
C LEU A 216 17.63 0.00 10.42
N ALA A 217 18.67 0.16 11.23
CA ALA A 217 18.73 1.18 12.27
C ALA A 217 18.67 2.60 11.67
N ASN A 218 19.47 2.87 10.64
CA ASN A 218 19.45 4.15 9.93
C ASN A 218 18.09 4.40 9.26
N ALA A 219 17.50 3.37 8.64
CA ALA A 219 16.18 3.46 8.04
C ALA A 219 15.09 3.81 9.08
N ALA A 220 15.16 3.24 10.29
CA ALA A 220 14.23 3.54 11.37
C ALA A 220 14.32 4.99 11.89
N HIS A 221 15.41 5.73 11.62
CA HIS A 221 15.48 7.16 11.86
C HIS A 221 14.86 7.99 10.72
N ALA A 222 14.98 7.53 9.48
CA ALA A 222 14.51 8.26 8.30
C ALA A 222 13.04 8.01 7.99
N TYR A 223 12.52 6.83 8.32
CA TYR A 223 11.16 6.38 8.05
C TYR A 223 10.38 6.13 9.34
N ASP A 224 9.06 6.22 9.24
CA ASP A 224 8.15 5.93 10.35
C ASP A 224 7.89 4.41 10.42
N VAL A 225 7.90 3.75 9.26
CA VAL A 225 7.69 2.31 9.10
C VAL A 225 8.72 1.72 8.14
N VAL A 226 9.33 0.60 8.53
CA VAL A 226 10.23 -0.21 7.69
C VAL A 226 9.69 -1.64 7.65
N LEU A 227 9.29 -2.11 6.48
CA LEU A 227 8.84 -3.48 6.26
C LEU A 227 9.93 -4.25 5.50
N VAL A 228 10.21 -5.47 5.95
CA VAL A 228 11.24 -6.33 5.33
C VAL A 228 10.57 -7.60 4.83
N ASP A 229 10.54 -7.79 3.51
CA ASP A 229 10.14 -9.05 2.89
C ASP A 229 11.30 -10.04 2.95
N THR A 230 11.06 -11.24 3.46
CA THR A 230 12.12 -12.23 3.71
C THR A 230 11.90 -13.50 2.88
N PRO A 231 12.94 -14.31 2.61
CA PRO A 231 12.76 -15.63 2.04
C PRO A 231 11.96 -16.55 2.98
N ALA A 232 11.39 -17.63 2.43
CA ALA A 232 10.77 -18.68 3.24
C ALA A 232 11.82 -19.28 4.21
N ALA A 233 11.41 -19.59 5.45
CA ALA A 233 12.31 -20.15 6.44
C ALA A 233 12.96 -21.46 5.97
N THR A 234 12.23 -22.31 5.23
CA THR A 234 12.73 -23.55 4.62
C THR A 234 13.77 -23.32 3.52
N LEU A 235 13.90 -22.10 2.99
CA LEU A 235 14.91 -21.74 1.98
C LEU A 235 16.05 -20.92 2.59
N ALA A 236 15.95 -20.55 3.86
CA ALA A 236 16.95 -19.76 4.56
C ALA A 236 18.06 -20.63 5.19
N SER A 237 17.93 -21.96 5.12
CA SER A 237 18.91 -22.95 5.56
C SER A 237 19.96 -23.27 4.52
#